data_a8c4ad59fe875dd9aee85b2077943ce4
#
_entry.id   a8c4ad59fe875dd9aee85b2077943ce4
#
_cell.length_a   1.000
_cell.length_b   1.000
_cell.length_c   1.000
_cell.angle_alpha   90.00
_cell.angle_beta   90.00
_cell.angle_gamma   90.00
#
_symmetry.space_group_name_H-M   'P 1'
#
loop_
_entity.id
_entity.type
_entity.pdbx_description
1 polymer ?
#
loop_
_entity_poly.entity_id
_entity_poly.type
_entity_poly.pdbx_seq_one_letter_code
_entity_poly.pdbx_strand_id
1 'polypeptide(L)'
;MRRILSILLIMFCFCVSQGQEFRCNVSVNYQKLMTTTQAYESGGDKKVFENMKQALEDFINGTKWTNIEFEQQEKIECSFSLILNQRTSATDFVGQITIQMKRPVYNSTYTTGLFNYMEQPNFQFAYNESMPLEFDLNNFSSLLSSTLAYYCYVMLGMYFDSYSLYGGQPFYETAQQVVQAVDVAKYSGWDSKGGRNRYWFMENHINSAYSDLREAYYNYHRLGLDMMTKDQPKARQAIIAALQNLQRAHKRSTSMLSLQQFVDVKIQEIVSIFTPAPDQEKKQVYELIKDISPINVVKLKGFNTK
;
A
#
# COMPACT_ATOMS: atom_id res chain seq x y z
N MET A 1 29.82 38.24 24.68
CA MET A 1 29.28 38.09 23.30
C MET A 1 29.70 36.80 22.63
N ARG A 2 30.95 36.38 22.54
CA ARG A 2 31.38 35.12 21.90
C ARG A 2 30.73 33.83 22.49
N ARG A 3 30.53 33.75 23.80
CA ARG A 3 29.91 32.55 24.45
C ARG A 3 28.39 32.47 24.21
N ILE A 4 27.71 33.62 24.06
CA ILE A 4 26.28 33.68 23.74
C ILE A 4 26.04 33.27 22.29
N LEU A 5 26.93 33.62 21.37
CA LEU A 5 26.89 33.23 19.97
C LEU A 5 27.07 31.69 19.81
N SER A 6 27.93 31.08 20.63
CA SER A 6 28.14 29.61 20.63
C SER A 6 26.93 28.85 21.14
N ILE A 7 26.20 29.40 22.11
CA ILE A 7 24.97 28.77 22.65
C ILE A 7 23.82 28.92 21.64
N LEU A 8 23.73 30.06 20.93
CA LEU A 8 22.75 30.22 19.84
C LEU A 8 23.03 29.30 18.64
N LEU A 9 24.30 29.01 18.34
CA LEU A 9 24.67 28.10 17.25
C LEU A 9 24.37 26.63 17.60
N ILE A 10 24.51 26.24 18.89
CA ILE A 10 24.17 24.90 19.36
C ILE A 10 22.65 24.70 19.42
N MET A 11 21.88 25.77 19.70
CA MET A 11 20.42 25.72 19.72
C MET A 11 19.80 25.62 18.31
N PHE A 12 20.53 26.00 17.26
CA PHE A 12 20.06 25.88 15.86
C PHE A 12 20.34 24.51 15.22
N CYS A 13 21.16 23.65 15.86
CA CYS A 13 21.45 22.30 15.38
C CYS A 13 20.45 21.22 15.84
N PHE A 14 19.45 21.58 16.63
CA PHE A 14 18.27 20.75 16.81
C PHE A 14 17.27 20.97 15.66
N CYS A 15 17.70 20.83 14.42
CA CYS A 15 16.82 20.46 13.35
C CYS A 15 16.30 19.07 13.70
N VAL A 16 15.12 19.04 14.30
CA VAL A 16 14.34 17.84 14.59
C VAL A 16 14.32 17.03 13.29
N SER A 17 15.06 15.95 13.23
CA SER A 17 14.84 14.90 12.24
C SER A 17 13.42 14.42 12.48
N GLN A 18 12.46 15.04 11.80
CA GLN A 18 11.07 14.61 11.89
C GLN A 18 11.04 13.19 11.35
N GLY A 19 10.64 12.25 12.20
CA GLY A 19 10.49 10.87 11.82
C GLY A 19 9.53 10.77 10.64
N GLN A 20 10.06 10.45 9.48
CA GLN A 20 9.27 10.17 8.30
C GLN A 20 8.84 8.71 8.39
N GLU A 21 7.58 8.45 8.16
CA GLU A 21 6.95 7.16 8.39
C GLU A 21 7.43 6.09 7.41
N PHE A 22 7.81 6.49 6.19
CA PHE A 22 8.17 5.57 5.12
C PHE A 22 9.68 5.50 4.87
N ARG A 23 10.14 4.29 4.51
CA ARG A 23 11.36 4.02 3.79
C ARG A 23 10.98 3.46 2.43
N CYS A 24 10.66 4.38 1.52
CA CYS A 24 10.18 4.07 0.20
C CYS A 24 11.31 4.04 -0.81
N ASN A 25 11.34 3.00 -1.64
CA ASN A 25 12.17 2.95 -2.85
C ASN A 25 11.28 3.20 -4.06
N VAL A 26 11.66 4.18 -4.89
CA VAL A 26 10.94 4.48 -6.13
C VAL A 26 11.75 4.02 -7.33
N SER A 27 11.08 3.42 -8.31
CA SER A 27 11.64 3.10 -9.62
C SER A 27 10.78 3.68 -10.74
N VAL A 28 11.42 4.25 -11.76
CA VAL A 28 10.76 4.76 -12.96
C VAL A 28 11.32 4.02 -14.17
N ASN A 29 10.49 3.21 -14.82
CA ASN A 29 10.84 2.50 -16.03
C ASN A 29 10.27 3.24 -17.25
N TYR A 30 11.15 3.75 -18.10
CA TYR A 30 10.82 4.49 -19.31
C TYR A 30 11.32 3.82 -20.61
N GLN A 31 11.68 2.54 -20.55
CA GLN A 31 12.23 1.81 -21.70
C GLN A 31 11.28 1.80 -22.89
N LYS A 32 9.97 1.70 -22.67
CA LYS A 32 8.98 1.77 -23.74
C LYS A 32 9.00 3.08 -24.51
N LEU A 33 9.29 4.19 -23.83
CA LEU A 33 9.38 5.50 -24.46
C LEU A 33 10.59 5.57 -25.40
N MET A 34 11.71 4.95 -25.01
CA MET A 34 12.95 4.94 -25.80
C MET A 34 12.83 4.10 -27.08
N THR A 35 11.99 3.06 -27.06
CA THR A 35 11.81 2.18 -28.23
C THR A 35 10.81 2.69 -29.25
N THR A 36 9.92 3.59 -28.86
CA THR A 36 8.82 4.08 -29.73
C THR A 36 9.17 5.35 -30.51
N THR A 37 10.20 6.09 -30.10
CA THR A 37 10.55 7.34 -30.78
C THR A 37 12.06 7.59 -30.68
N GLN A 38 12.77 7.64 -31.81
CA GLN A 38 14.19 8.02 -31.87
C GLN A 38 14.51 9.41 -31.27
N ALA A 39 13.47 10.21 -30.99
CA ALA A 39 13.60 11.54 -30.41
C ALA A 39 14.02 11.55 -28.93
N TYR A 40 13.92 10.44 -28.18
CA TYR A 40 14.23 10.37 -26.74
C TYR A 40 15.64 9.90 -26.41
N GLU A 41 16.51 9.73 -27.43
CA GLU A 41 17.92 9.35 -27.22
C GLU A 41 18.81 10.49 -26.70
N SER A 42 18.26 11.72 -26.60
CA SER A 42 19.02 12.84 -26.05
C SER A 42 19.23 12.69 -24.54
N GLY A 43 20.45 12.94 -24.06
CA GLY A 43 20.80 12.83 -22.63
C GLY A 43 19.92 13.70 -21.70
N GLY A 44 19.21 14.71 -22.26
CA GLY A 44 18.25 15.55 -21.54
C GLY A 44 17.00 14.80 -21.07
N ASP A 45 16.43 13.95 -21.92
CA ASP A 45 15.22 13.21 -21.57
C ASP A 45 15.46 12.16 -20.47
N LYS A 46 16.61 11.49 -20.49
CA LYS A 46 17.00 10.54 -19.43
C LYS A 46 17.06 11.23 -18.07
N LYS A 47 17.61 12.45 -18.03
CA LYS A 47 17.70 13.24 -16.80
C LYS A 47 16.33 13.59 -16.24
N VAL A 48 15.32 13.88 -17.07
CA VAL A 48 13.93 14.13 -16.65
C VAL A 48 13.38 12.94 -15.87
N PHE A 49 13.60 11.71 -16.33
CA PHE A 49 13.09 10.51 -15.66
C PHE A 49 13.85 10.18 -14.37
N GLU A 50 15.16 10.46 -14.32
CA GLU A 50 15.96 10.35 -13.08
C GLU A 50 15.49 11.39 -12.04
N ASN A 51 15.24 12.63 -12.46
CA ASN A 51 14.71 13.68 -11.61
C ASN A 51 13.27 13.37 -11.16
N MET A 52 12.43 12.82 -12.04
CA MET A 52 11.09 12.33 -11.67
C MET A 52 11.18 11.26 -10.57
N LYS A 53 12.04 10.26 -10.73
CA LYS A 53 12.27 9.24 -9.69
C LYS A 53 12.62 9.89 -8.36
N GLN A 54 13.60 10.78 -8.35
CA GLN A 54 14.05 11.45 -7.13
C GLN A 54 12.95 12.28 -6.49
N ALA A 55 12.21 13.06 -7.29
CA ALA A 55 11.10 13.89 -6.78
C ALA A 55 9.99 13.05 -6.15
N LEU A 56 9.65 11.90 -6.74
CA LEU A 56 8.67 10.96 -6.18
C LEU A 56 9.16 10.36 -4.86
N GLU A 57 10.44 9.96 -4.81
CA GLU A 57 11.06 9.39 -3.62
C GLU A 57 11.15 10.42 -2.48
N ASP A 58 11.58 11.64 -2.78
CA ASP A 58 11.65 12.74 -1.84
C ASP A 58 10.25 13.13 -1.33
N PHE A 59 9.25 13.14 -2.19
CA PHE A 59 7.88 13.42 -1.81
C PHE A 59 7.35 12.39 -0.81
N ILE A 60 7.51 11.10 -1.08
CA ILE A 60 6.97 10.04 -0.20
C ILE A 60 7.74 9.99 1.12
N ASN A 61 9.07 10.04 1.08
CA ASN A 61 9.93 9.94 2.25
C ASN A 61 10.05 11.27 3.02
N GLY A 62 9.85 12.41 2.35
CA GLY A 62 10.02 13.75 2.90
C GLY A 62 8.74 14.33 3.52
N THR A 63 7.57 13.90 3.06
CA THR A 63 6.30 14.39 3.60
C THR A 63 6.03 13.78 4.97
N LYS A 64 5.58 14.62 5.90
CA LYS A 64 5.08 14.18 7.21
C LYS A 64 3.62 13.74 7.06
N TRP A 65 3.38 12.43 7.08
CA TRP A 65 2.06 11.84 6.88
C TRP A 65 1.23 11.74 8.16
N THR A 66 1.90 11.68 9.31
CA THR A 66 1.26 11.54 10.62
C THR A 66 1.91 12.46 11.67
N ASN A 67 1.31 12.51 12.87
CA ASN A 67 1.95 13.12 14.03
C ASN A 67 2.65 12.08 14.92
N ILE A 68 2.76 10.83 14.45
CA ILE A 68 3.44 9.74 15.16
C ILE A 68 4.92 9.80 14.79
N GLU A 69 5.78 9.74 15.78
CA GLU A 69 7.23 9.67 15.57
C GLU A 69 7.63 8.21 15.32
N PHE A 70 8.36 7.98 14.24
CA PHE A 70 8.91 6.67 13.88
C PHE A 70 10.42 6.70 14.07
N GLU A 71 10.95 5.74 14.83
CA GLU A 71 12.38 5.53 14.84
C GLU A 71 12.87 4.95 13.51
N GLN A 72 14.17 5.02 13.24
CA GLN A 72 14.74 4.63 11.95
C GLN A 72 14.45 3.16 11.57
N GLN A 73 14.39 2.28 12.57
CA GLN A 73 14.06 0.86 12.42
C GLN A 73 12.56 0.57 12.33
N GLU A 74 11.71 1.52 12.69
CA GLU A 74 10.25 1.39 12.66
C GLU A 74 9.65 1.85 11.32
N LYS A 75 10.46 2.50 10.47
CA LYS A 75 10.01 3.00 9.17
C LYS A 75 9.39 1.90 8.33
N ILE A 76 8.26 2.21 7.72
CA ILE A 76 7.48 1.30 6.89
C ILE A 76 8.20 1.09 5.56
N GLU A 77 8.63 -0.14 5.30
CA GLU A 77 9.26 -0.50 4.02
C GLU A 77 8.23 -0.63 2.91
N CYS A 78 8.38 0.19 1.88
CA CYS A 78 7.52 0.14 0.71
C CYS A 78 8.29 0.44 -0.58
N SER A 79 7.65 0.18 -1.71
CA SER A 79 8.16 0.56 -3.02
C SER A 79 7.05 1.02 -3.95
N PHE A 80 7.37 2.01 -4.78
CA PHE A 80 6.55 2.47 -5.89
C PHE A 80 7.30 2.24 -7.20
N SER A 81 6.72 1.47 -8.10
CA SER A 81 7.28 1.22 -9.43
C SER A 81 6.36 1.87 -10.47
N LEU A 82 6.87 2.90 -11.14
CA LEU A 82 6.19 3.60 -12.20
C LEU A 82 6.73 3.14 -13.56
N ILE A 83 5.87 2.56 -14.39
CA ILE A 83 6.19 2.20 -15.77
C ILE A 83 5.56 3.24 -16.69
N LEU A 84 6.37 3.99 -17.43
CA LEU A 84 5.90 4.98 -18.41
C LEU A 84 5.60 4.29 -19.75
N ASN A 85 4.34 4.32 -20.15
CA ASN A 85 3.87 3.71 -21.38
C ASN A 85 3.87 4.69 -22.57
N GLN A 86 3.52 5.97 -22.31
CA GLN A 86 3.46 7.04 -23.31
C GLN A 86 3.85 8.38 -22.68
N ARG A 87 4.39 9.27 -23.52
CA ARG A 87 4.57 10.69 -23.22
C ARG A 87 3.78 11.46 -24.28
N THR A 88 2.72 12.13 -23.86
CA THR A 88 1.78 12.80 -24.79
C THR A 88 2.13 14.25 -25.01
N SER A 89 2.91 14.86 -24.09
CA SER A 89 3.50 16.19 -24.23
C SER A 89 4.82 16.28 -23.48
N ALA A 90 5.42 17.47 -23.40
CA ALA A 90 6.64 17.70 -22.62
C ALA A 90 6.46 17.31 -21.12
N THR A 91 5.25 17.45 -20.60
CA THR A 91 4.92 17.28 -19.18
C THR A 91 3.88 16.19 -18.92
N ASP A 92 3.19 15.67 -19.92
CA ASP A 92 2.09 14.73 -19.74
C ASP A 92 2.48 13.30 -20.08
N PHE A 93 2.19 12.39 -19.16
CA PHE A 93 2.58 10.99 -19.23
C PHE A 93 1.38 10.07 -19.03
N VAL A 94 1.47 8.88 -19.61
CA VAL A 94 0.58 7.75 -19.33
C VAL A 94 1.45 6.61 -18.82
N GLY A 95 1.08 6.06 -17.69
CA GLY A 95 1.87 5.03 -17.06
C GLY A 95 1.04 4.05 -16.22
N GLN A 96 1.73 3.24 -15.47
CA GLN A 96 1.18 2.29 -14.53
C GLN A 96 2.00 2.32 -13.24
N ILE A 97 1.33 2.41 -12.10
CA ILE A 97 1.99 2.38 -10.79
C ILE A 97 1.73 1.02 -10.15
N THR A 98 2.78 0.39 -9.66
CA THR A 98 2.70 -0.76 -8.76
C THR A 98 3.25 -0.35 -7.39
N ILE A 99 2.49 -0.65 -6.34
CA ILE A 99 2.81 -0.31 -4.96
C ILE A 99 2.96 -1.59 -4.16
N GLN A 100 4.04 -1.70 -3.39
CA GLN A 100 4.26 -2.82 -2.48
C GLN A 100 4.63 -2.30 -1.10
N MET A 101 4.14 -2.97 -0.07
CA MET A 101 4.48 -2.68 1.33
C MET A 101 4.64 -3.97 2.10
N LYS A 102 5.62 -3.97 3.00
CA LYS A 102 5.92 -5.08 3.92
C LYS A 102 5.79 -4.61 5.37
N ARG A 103 5.63 -5.58 6.25
CA ARG A 103 5.55 -5.39 7.69
C ARG A 103 6.41 -6.43 8.38
N PRO A 104 7.19 -6.07 9.43
CA PRO A 104 7.89 -7.04 10.27
C PRO A 104 6.88 -7.87 11.08
N VAL A 105 7.20 -9.14 11.31
CA VAL A 105 6.45 -10.02 12.20
C VAL A 105 7.13 -10.00 13.58
N TYR A 106 6.31 -9.81 14.62
CA TYR A 106 6.82 -9.67 16.00
C TYR A 106 7.68 -10.88 16.44
N ASN A 107 8.78 -10.59 17.10
CA ASN A 107 9.75 -11.57 17.61
C ASN A 107 10.24 -12.55 16.53
N SER A 108 10.49 -12.05 15.30
CA SER A 108 10.94 -12.83 14.16
C SER A 108 11.79 -11.95 13.23
N THR A 109 12.63 -12.57 12.42
CA THR A 109 13.33 -11.91 11.30
C THR A 109 12.48 -11.92 10.02
N TYR A 110 11.29 -12.52 10.07
CA TYR A 110 10.38 -12.61 8.93
C TYR A 110 9.65 -11.29 8.71
N THR A 111 9.54 -10.91 7.43
CA THR A 111 8.69 -9.80 6.99
C THR A 111 7.59 -10.33 6.10
N THR A 112 6.35 -9.91 6.36
CA THR A 112 5.19 -10.31 5.59
C THR A 112 4.76 -9.22 4.62
N GLY A 113 4.36 -9.58 3.40
CA GLY A 113 3.72 -8.64 2.48
C GLY A 113 2.39 -8.18 3.05
N LEU A 114 2.15 -6.88 3.08
CA LEU A 114 0.90 -6.31 3.57
C LEU A 114 0.06 -5.72 2.43
N PHE A 115 0.72 -5.16 1.42
CA PHE A 115 0.10 -4.57 0.26
C PHE A 115 0.89 -4.89 -1.00
N ASN A 116 0.21 -5.26 -2.08
CA ASN A 116 0.75 -5.39 -3.42
C ASN A 116 -0.36 -5.06 -4.41
N TYR A 117 -0.33 -3.87 -4.94
CA TYR A 117 -1.40 -3.35 -5.78
C TYR A 117 -0.86 -2.73 -7.04
N MET A 118 -1.50 -3.05 -8.17
CA MET A 118 -1.22 -2.47 -9.46
C MET A 118 -2.40 -1.55 -9.82
N GLU A 119 -2.08 -0.26 -9.98
CA GLU A 119 -3.05 0.74 -10.42
C GLU A 119 -3.49 0.46 -11.87
N GLN A 120 -4.61 1.01 -12.25
CA GLN A 120 -5.13 0.89 -13.63
C GLN A 120 -4.05 1.24 -14.67
N PRO A 121 -3.98 0.50 -15.78
CA PRO A 121 -2.84 0.54 -16.72
C PRO A 121 -2.70 1.86 -17.50
N ASN A 122 -3.69 2.75 -17.43
CA ASN A 122 -3.72 4.03 -18.16
C ASN A 122 -3.76 5.23 -17.19
N PHE A 123 -2.96 5.18 -16.14
CA PHE A 123 -2.83 6.31 -15.23
C PHE A 123 -2.20 7.50 -15.98
N GLN A 124 -2.99 8.54 -16.23
CA GLN A 124 -2.57 9.78 -16.88
C GLN A 124 -2.19 10.80 -15.81
N PHE A 125 -1.02 11.43 -15.93
CA PHE A 125 -0.57 12.44 -14.98
C PHE A 125 0.36 13.44 -15.67
N ALA A 126 0.44 14.64 -15.07
CA ALA A 126 1.42 15.66 -15.43
C ALA A 126 2.59 15.63 -14.43
N TYR A 127 3.81 15.80 -14.95
CA TYR A 127 5.02 16.02 -14.16
C TYR A 127 5.88 17.12 -14.83
N ASN A 128 6.32 18.10 -14.03
CA ASN A 128 7.21 19.17 -14.46
C ASN A 128 8.33 19.32 -13.43
N GLU A 129 9.59 19.22 -13.88
CA GLU A 129 10.78 19.33 -13.02
C GLU A 129 10.88 20.69 -12.30
N SER A 130 10.29 21.75 -12.88
CA SER A 130 10.30 23.09 -12.30
C SER A 130 9.23 23.30 -11.22
N MET A 131 8.35 22.33 -11.02
CA MET A 131 7.27 22.37 -10.03
C MET A 131 7.46 21.28 -8.99
N PRO A 132 7.68 21.64 -7.71
CA PRO A 132 7.77 20.66 -6.65
C PRO A 132 6.48 19.84 -6.54
N LEU A 133 6.59 18.57 -6.17
CA LEU A 133 5.44 17.77 -5.78
C LEU A 133 5.03 18.21 -4.38
N GLU A 134 3.83 18.76 -4.27
CA GLU A 134 3.25 19.21 -3.01
C GLU A 134 1.90 18.53 -2.80
N PHE A 135 1.57 18.30 -1.55
CA PHE A 135 0.27 17.79 -1.15
C PHE A 135 -0.30 18.65 -0.02
N ASP A 136 -1.49 19.15 -0.25
CA ASP A 136 -2.33 19.79 0.75
C ASP A 136 -3.71 19.13 0.73
N LEU A 137 -4.17 18.67 1.88
CA LEU A 137 -5.46 17.98 2.00
C LEU A 137 -6.63 18.87 1.60
N ASN A 138 -6.49 20.19 1.77
CA ASN A 138 -7.54 21.17 1.50
C ASN A 138 -7.49 21.72 0.06
N ASN A 139 -6.39 21.50 -0.65
CA ASN A 139 -6.19 22.06 -1.99
C ASN A 139 -5.64 21.00 -2.94
N PHE A 140 -6.40 20.69 -4.00
CA PHE A 140 -5.91 19.81 -5.04
C PHE A 140 -4.72 20.46 -5.80
N SER A 141 -3.52 19.88 -5.66
CA SER A 141 -2.31 20.36 -6.34
C SER A 141 -2.13 19.68 -7.69
N SER A 142 -2.03 18.37 -7.70
CA SER A 142 -1.89 17.58 -8.93
C SER A 142 -2.46 16.17 -8.77
N LEU A 143 -2.81 15.54 -9.89
CA LEU A 143 -3.28 14.14 -9.86
C LEU A 143 -2.18 13.19 -9.36
N LEU A 144 -0.92 13.45 -9.73
CA LEU A 144 0.21 12.64 -9.32
C LEU A 144 0.41 12.68 -7.80
N SER A 145 0.53 13.89 -7.22
CA SER A 145 0.71 14.03 -5.77
C SER A 145 -0.49 13.52 -4.97
N SER A 146 -1.73 13.77 -5.44
CA SER A 146 -2.94 13.22 -4.81
C SER A 146 -2.99 11.70 -4.85
N THR A 147 -2.55 11.08 -5.96
CA THR A 147 -2.51 9.61 -6.06
C THR A 147 -1.47 9.01 -5.13
N LEU A 148 -0.28 9.60 -5.05
CA LEU A 148 0.77 9.16 -4.11
C LEU A 148 0.31 9.32 -2.66
N ALA A 149 -0.26 10.48 -2.30
CA ALA A 149 -0.79 10.74 -0.97
C ALA A 149 -1.90 9.76 -0.58
N TYR A 150 -2.84 9.50 -1.48
CA TYR A 150 -3.89 8.51 -1.30
C TYR A 150 -3.30 7.14 -0.91
N TYR A 151 -2.31 6.64 -1.67
CA TYR A 151 -1.70 5.34 -1.36
C TYR A 151 -0.85 5.37 -0.09
N CYS A 152 -0.20 6.47 0.25
CA CYS A 152 0.49 6.62 1.53
C CYS A 152 -0.49 6.47 2.70
N TYR A 153 -1.64 7.15 2.65
CA TYR A 153 -2.66 7.02 3.69
C TYR A 153 -3.33 5.64 3.71
N VAL A 154 -3.57 5.02 2.56
CA VAL A 154 -4.04 3.63 2.48
C VAL A 154 -3.06 2.68 3.15
N MET A 155 -1.77 2.81 2.84
CA MET A 155 -0.71 1.97 3.44
C MET A 155 -0.63 2.16 4.96
N LEU A 156 -0.70 3.40 5.45
CA LEU A 156 -0.77 3.68 6.89
C LEU A 156 -2.00 3.03 7.53
N GLY A 157 -3.16 3.15 6.90
CA GLY A 157 -4.38 2.51 7.37
C GLY A 157 -4.23 1.00 7.54
N MET A 158 -3.71 0.32 6.51
CA MET A 158 -3.47 -1.12 6.54
C MET A 158 -2.40 -1.51 7.56
N TYR A 159 -1.32 -0.73 7.66
CA TYR A 159 -0.24 -0.96 8.61
C TYR A 159 -0.77 -0.93 10.05
N PHE A 160 -1.49 0.11 10.43
CA PHE A 160 -2.04 0.25 11.78
C PHE A 160 -3.15 -0.77 12.08
N ASP A 161 -4.01 -1.11 11.12
CA ASP A 161 -5.00 -2.19 11.28
C ASP A 161 -4.35 -3.55 11.51
N SER A 162 -3.15 -3.76 10.98
CA SER A 162 -2.42 -5.02 11.18
C SER A 162 -1.85 -5.19 12.60
N TYR A 163 -1.78 -4.11 13.40
CA TYR A 163 -1.30 -4.12 14.79
C TYR A 163 -2.42 -3.91 15.82
N SER A 164 -3.42 -3.12 15.48
CA SER A 164 -4.53 -2.76 16.38
C SER A 164 -5.85 -2.79 15.62
N LEU A 165 -6.85 -3.40 16.23
CA LEU A 165 -8.20 -3.47 15.62
C LEU A 165 -8.73 -2.05 15.37
N TYR A 166 -9.03 -1.76 14.10
CA TYR A 166 -9.43 -0.44 13.61
C TYR A 166 -8.42 0.70 13.84
N GLY A 167 -7.15 0.37 14.12
CA GLY A 167 -6.08 1.37 14.33
C GLY A 167 -5.82 2.24 13.10
N GLY A 168 -6.15 1.75 11.92
CA GLY A 168 -6.00 2.47 10.65
C GLY A 168 -7.09 3.52 10.37
N GLN A 169 -8.13 3.65 11.20
CA GLN A 169 -9.29 4.50 10.93
C GLN A 169 -8.94 5.94 10.53
N PRO A 170 -8.10 6.69 11.27
CA PRO A 170 -7.79 8.08 10.93
C PRO A 170 -7.15 8.22 9.55
N PHE A 171 -6.34 7.25 9.16
CA PHE A 171 -5.63 7.28 7.87
C PHE A 171 -6.57 6.98 6.70
N TYR A 172 -7.50 6.05 6.87
CA TYR A 172 -8.53 5.80 5.87
C TYR A 172 -9.47 6.98 5.71
N GLU A 173 -9.81 7.69 6.79
CA GLU A 173 -10.61 8.91 6.73
C GLU A 173 -9.87 10.00 5.94
N THR A 174 -8.55 10.15 6.15
CA THR A 174 -7.74 11.08 5.36
C THR A 174 -7.65 10.65 3.90
N ALA A 175 -7.47 9.36 3.61
CA ALA A 175 -7.50 8.87 2.24
C ALA A 175 -8.85 9.11 1.55
N GLN A 176 -9.97 9.01 2.28
CA GLN A 176 -11.30 9.34 1.77
C GLN A 176 -11.41 10.84 1.43
N GLN A 177 -10.84 11.72 2.26
CA GLN A 177 -10.81 13.15 1.96
C GLN A 177 -10.02 13.43 0.67
N VAL A 178 -8.90 12.73 0.44
CA VAL A 178 -8.18 12.81 -0.84
C VAL A 178 -9.06 12.38 -2.01
N VAL A 179 -9.82 11.28 -1.87
CA VAL A 179 -10.78 10.84 -2.91
C VAL A 179 -11.81 11.91 -3.22
N GLN A 180 -12.33 12.60 -2.19
CA GLN A 180 -13.36 13.63 -2.32
C GLN A 180 -12.82 14.95 -2.91
N ALA A 181 -11.53 15.24 -2.71
CA ALA A 181 -10.89 16.46 -3.21
C ALA A 181 -10.58 16.44 -4.71
N VAL A 182 -10.51 15.26 -5.32
CA VAL A 182 -10.19 15.12 -6.75
C VAL A 182 -11.42 15.42 -7.61
N ASP A 183 -11.26 16.25 -8.65
CA ASP A 183 -12.30 16.53 -9.62
C ASP A 183 -12.62 15.30 -10.49
N VAL A 184 -13.69 14.61 -10.13
CA VAL A 184 -14.16 13.38 -10.78
C VAL A 184 -14.69 13.61 -12.20
N ALA A 185 -15.01 14.85 -12.59
CA ALA A 185 -15.38 15.17 -13.95
C ALA A 185 -14.16 15.15 -14.89
N LYS A 186 -12.99 15.44 -14.34
CA LYS A 186 -11.72 15.49 -15.08
C LYS A 186 -10.92 14.20 -14.97
N TYR A 187 -10.95 13.53 -13.80
CA TYR A 187 -10.10 12.39 -13.52
C TYR A 187 -10.93 11.15 -13.11
N SER A 188 -10.77 10.07 -13.85
CA SER A 188 -11.46 8.81 -13.60
C SER A 188 -10.86 8.02 -12.42
N GLY A 189 -11.68 7.12 -11.85
CA GLY A 189 -11.26 6.19 -10.82
C GLY A 189 -11.30 6.74 -9.38
N TRP A 190 -11.95 7.90 -9.20
CA TRP A 190 -12.12 8.57 -7.90
C TRP A 190 -13.59 8.67 -7.46
N ASP A 191 -14.51 8.11 -8.24
CA ASP A 191 -15.94 8.06 -7.96
C ASP A 191 -16.49 6.62 -7.95
N SER A 192 -17.78 6.48 -7.67
CA SER A 192 -18.47 5.18 -7.66
C SER A 192 -18.69 4.56 -9.04
N LYS A 193 -18.35 5.27 -10.11
CA LYS A 193 -18.46 4.74 -11.49
C LYS A 193 -17.31 3.77 -11.76
N GLY A 194 -17.63 2.58 -12.27
CA GLY A 194 -16.64 1.51 -12.43
C GLY A 194 -16.41 0.74 -11.12
N GLY A 195 -16.18 -0.57 -11.20
CA GLY A 195 -16.23 -1.44 -10.01
C GLY A 195 -14.90 -1.62 -9.27
N ARG A 196 -13.77 -1.19 -9.85
CA ARG A 196 -12.42 -1.52 -9.33
C ARG A 196 -11.52 -0.30 -9.42
N ASN A 197 -11.67 0.61 -8.45
CA ASN A 197 -10.93 1.87 -8.42
C ASN A 197 -10.64 2.31 -6.98
N ARG A 198 -10.01 3.49 -6.82
CA ARG A 198 -9.61 4.06 -5.52
C ARG A 198 -10.82 4.34 -4.62
N TYR A 199 -11.95 4.79 -5.19
CA TYR A 199 -13.19 4.99 -4.44
C TYR A 199 -13.64 3.69 -3.79
N TRP A 200 -13.79 2.60 -4.56
CA TRP A 200 -14.26 1.32 -4.03
C TRP A 200 -13.25 0.65 -3.10
N PHE A 201 -11.94 0.84 -3.36
CA PHE A 201 -10.93 0.36 -2.44
C PHE A 201 -11.09 1.03 -1.07
N MET A 202 -11.32 2.36 -1.04
CA MET A 202 -11.54 3.09 0.19
C MET A 202 -12.87 2.74 0.85
N GLU A 203 -13.95 2.63 0.08
CA GLU A 203 -15.27 2.21 0.56
C GLU A 203 -15.22 0.86 1.27
N ASN A 204 -14.43 -0.10 0.75
CA ASN A 204 -14.25 -1.39 1.39
C ASN A 204 -13.62 -1.31 2.79
N HIS A 205 -12.85 -0.25 3.09
CA HIS A 205 -12.19 -0.09 4.39
C HIS A 205 -12.97 0.77 5.38
N ILE A 206 -13.73 1.77 4.89
CA ILE A 206 -14.43 2.72 5.75
C ILE A 206 -15.84 2.26 6.09
N ASN A 207 -16.54 1.63 5.16
CA ASN A 207 -17.92 1.25 5.35
C ASN A 207 -18.04 0.13 6.41
N SER A 208 -18.76 0.40 7.49
CA SER A 208 -18.93 -0.53 8.61
C SER A 208 -19.56 -1.87 8.19
N ALA A 209 -20.31 -1.90 7.08
CA ALA A 209 -20.83 -3.14 6.52
C ALA A 209 -19.72 -4.13 6.13
N TYR A 210 -18.50 -3.65 5.92
CA TYR A 210 -17.32 -4.44 5.55
C TYR A 210 -16.28 -4.53 6.67
N SER A 211 -16.66 -4.28 7.93
CA SER A 211 -15.77 -4.34 9.10
C SER A 211 -15.00 -5.66 9.20
N ASP A 212 -15.61 -6.78 8.76
CA ASP A 212 -14.96 -8.09 8.69
C ASP A 212 -13.63 -8.08 7.91
N LEU A 213 -13.48 -7.21 6.90
CA LEU A 213 -12.21 -7.07 6.17
C LEU A 213 -11.10 -6.56 7.10
N ARG A 214 -11.35 -5.52 7.89
CA ARG A 214 -10.38 -4.94 8.81
C ARG A 214 -10.09 -5.84 10.00
N GLU A 215 -11.10 -6.54 10.50
CA GLU A 215 -10.92 -7.59 11.50
C GLU A 215 -10.01 -8.71 10.98
N ALA A 216 -10.12 -9.07 9.70
CA ALA A 216 -9.24 -10.05 9.09
C ALA A 216 -7.78 -9.59 9.09
N TYR A 217 -7.48 -8.32 8.82
CA TYR A 217 -6.12 -7.78 8.91
C TYR A 217 -5.55 -7.94 10.31
N TYR A 218 -6.30 -7.56 11.34
CA TYR A 218 -5.89 -7.68 12.74
C TYR A 218 -5.69 -9.16 13.16
N ASN A 219 -6.69 -10.00 12.90
CA ASN A 219 -6.66 -11.41 13.30
C ASN A 219 -5.52 -12.15 12.61
N TYR A 220 -5.31 -11.92 11.32
CA TYR A 220 -4.25 -12.56 10.55
C TYR A 220 -2.85 -12.18 11.05
N HIS A 221 -2.61 -10.87 11.23
CA HIS A 221 -1.28 -10.36 11.53
C HIS A 221 -0.99 -10.39 13.02
N ARG A 222 -1.81 -9.70 13.83
CA ARG A 222 -1.51 -9.51 15.26
C ARG A 222 -1.79 -10.76 16.08
N LEU A 223 -2.92 -11.41 15.85
CA LEU A 223 -3.31 -12.61 16.59
C LEU A 223 -2.79 -13.89 15.94
N GLY A 224 -2.50 -13.87 14.63
CA GLY A 224 -1.93 -14.96 13.87
C GLY A 224 -0.40 -14.88 13.80
N LEU A 225 0.15 -14.18 12.81
CA LEU A 225 1.59 -14.18 12.51
C LEU A 225 2.46 -13.78 13.70
N ASP A 226 2.12 -12.72 14.43
CA ASP A 226 2.89 -12.24 15.58
C ASP A 226 2.89 -13.23 16.77
N MET A 227 2.00 -14.22 16.76
CA MET A 227 1.91 -15.25 17.78
C MET A 227 2.55 -16.59 17.36
N MET A 228 3.01 -16.73 16.10
CA MET A 228 3.55 -17.99 15.57
C MET A 228 4.76 -18.50 16.36
N THR A 229 5.63 -17.63 16.85
CA THR A 229 6.80 -18.02 17.64
C THR A 229 6.43 -18.45 19.06
N LYS A 230 5.26 -18.06 19.59
CA LYS A 230 4.80 -18.33 20.95
C LYS A 230 3.88 -19.56 21.02
N ASP A 231 2.92 -19.64 20.11
CA ASP A 231 1.87 -20.69 20.12
C ASP A 231 1.34 -20.90 18.69
N GLN A 232 1.99 -21.79 17.94
CA GLN A 232 1.61 -22.07 16.55
C GLN A 232 0.17 -22.57 16.38
N PRO A 233 -0.35 -23.52 17.18
CA PRO A 233 -1.75 -23.95 17.04
C PRO A 233 -2.72 -22.79 17.22
N LYS A 234 -2.56 -21.96 18.26
CA LYS A 234 -3.41 -20.80 18.52
C LYS A 234 -3.30 -19.76 17.40
N ALA A 235 -2.09 -19.51 16.92
CA ALA A 235 -1.82 -18.59 15.82
C ALA A 235 -2.51 -19.05 14.53
N ARG A 236 -2.45 -20.34 14.18
CA ARG A 236 -3.17 -20.90 13.01
C ARG A 236 -4.69 -20.76 13.16
N GLN A 237 -5.24 -20.96 14.36
CA GLN A 237 -6.67 -20.75 14.61
C GLN A 237 -7.07 -19.28 14.40
N ALA A 238 -6.24 -18.31 14.79
CA ALA A 238 -6.47 -16.89 14.53
C ALA A 238 -6.43 -16.59 13.01
N ILE A 239 -5.53 -17.22 12.26
CA ILE A 239 -5.48 -17.10 10.79
C ILE A 239 -6.75 -17.70 10.16
N ILE A 240 -7.21 -18.85 10.64
CA ILE A 240 -8.48 -19.44 10.17
C ILE A 240 -9.65 -18.48 10.47
N ALA A 241 -9.69 -17.88 11.66
CA ALA A 241 -10.69 -16.87 12.00
C ALA A 241 -10.64 -15.66 11.06
N ALA A 242 -9.44 -15.20 10.69
CA ALA A 242 -9.27 -14.15 9.68
C ALA A 242 -9.86 -14.56 8.31
N LEU A 243 -9.63 -15.79 7.86
CA LEU A 243 -10.23 -16.29 6.61
C LEU A 243 -11.76 -16.39 6.70
N GLN A 244 -12.31 -16.70 7.87
CA GLN A 244 -13.76 -16.67 8.11
C GLN A 244 -14.33 -15.25 8.07
N ASN A 245 -13.58 -14.24 8.58
CA ASN A 245 -13.93 -12.84 8.41
C ASN A 245 -13.99 -12.47 6.92
N LEU A 246 -12.95 -12.84 6.14
CA LEU A 246 -12.96 -12.61 4.69
C LEU A 246 -14.12 -13.32 3.99
N GLN A 247 -14.49 -14.51 4.41
CA GLN A 247 -15.66 -15.21 3.86
C GLN A 247 -16.95 -14.42 4.11
N ARG A 248 -17.15 -13.88 5.33
CA ARG A 248 -18.32 -13.05 5.63
C ARG A 248 -18.32 -11.76 4.81
N ALA A 249 -17.17 -11.09 4.66
CA ALA A 249 -17.03 -9.94 3.78
C ALA A 249 -17.34 -10.28 2.31
N HIS A 250 -16.85 -11.43 1.82
CA HIS A 250 -17.12 -11.92 0.46
C HIS A 250 -18.61 -12.13 0.20
N LYS A 251 -19.34 -12.71 1.17
CA LYS A 251 -20.79 -12.92 1.06
C LYS A 251 -21.58 -11.62 0.94
N ARG A 252 -21.05 -10.50 1.46
CA ARG A 252 -21.67 -9.17 1.32
C ARG A 252 -21.32 -8.51 -0.02
N SER A 253 -20.10 -8.74 -0.53
CA SER A 253 -19.66 -8.23 -1.83
C SER A 253 -18.64 -9.16 -2.46
N THR A 254 -19.07 -9.92 -3.48
CA THR A 254 -18.23 -10.89 -4.18
C THR A 254 -17.13 -10.26 -5.03
N SER A 255 -17.26 -8.98 -5.39
CA SER A 255 -16.29 -8.23 -6.21
C SER A 255 -15.39 -7.30 -5.39
N MET A 256 -15.31 -7.49 -4.07
CA MET A 256 -14.54 -6.63 -3.17
C MET A 256 -13.04 -6.64 -3.53
N LEU A 257 -12.55 -5.49 -4.01
CA LEU A 257 -11.17 -5.33 -4.49
C LEU A 257 -10.14 -5.58 -3.37
N SER A 258 -10.38 -5.01 -2.20
CA SER A 258 -9.48 -5.12 -1.04
C SER A 258 -9.37 -6.56 -0.53
N LEU A 259 -10.45 -7.36 -0.59
CA LEU A 259 -10.42 -8.77 -0.22
C LEU A 259 -9.57 -9.58 -1.21
N GLN A 260 -9.76 -9.35 -2.51
CA GLN A 260 -8.96 -10.04 -3.54
C GLN A 260 -7.49 -9.72 -3.38
N GLN A 261 -7.15 -8.43 -3.16
CA GLN A 261 -5.79 -7.99 -2.90
C GLN A 261 -5.20 -8.69 -1.66
N PHE A 262 -5.95 -8.82 -0.56
CA PHE A 262 -5.50 -9.55 0.61
C PHE A 262 -5.14 -10.99 0.28
N VAL A 263 -6.05 -11.73 -0.37
CA VAL A 263 -5.81 -13.15 -0.71
C VAL A 263 -4.62 -13.30 -1.64
N ASP A 264 -4.49 -12.45 -2.66
CA ASP A 264 -3.39 -12.52 -3.63
C ASP A 264 -2.03 -12.32 -2.97
N VAL A 265 -1.94 -11.42 -1.99
CA VAL A 265 -0.71 -11.17 -1.20
C VAL A 265 -0.41 -12.34 -0.26
N LYS A 266 -1.44 -12.96 0.36
CA LYS A 266 -1.28 -13.90 1.46
C LYS A 266 -1.28 -15.37 1.06
N ILE A 267 -1.75 -15.73 -0.13
CA ILE A 267 -2.00 -17.15 -0.47
C ILE A 267 -0.75 -18.03 -0.34
N GLN A 268 0.44 -17.57 -0.74
CA GLN A 268 1.66 -18.36 -0.60
C GLN A 268 2.08 -18.52 0.88
N GLU A 269 1.91 -17.48 1.66
CA GLU A 269 2.17 -17.48 3.09
C GLU A 269 1.21 -18.44 3.80
N ILE A 270 -0.08 -18.43 3.45
CA ILE A 270 -1.09 -19.37 3.95
C ILE A 270 -0.70 -20.82 3.63
N VAL A 271 -0.31 -21.09 2.39
CA VAL A 271 0.17 -22.44 1.99
C VAL A 271 1.34 -22.87 2.88
N SER A 272 2.34 -22.00 3.06
CA SER A 272 3.52 -22.33 3.87
C SER A 272 3.17 -22.60 5.34
N ILE A 273 2.28 -21.80 5.94
CA ILE A 273 1.85 -21.93 7.34
C ILE A 273 1.09 -23.23 7.57
N PHE A 274 0.22 -23.61 6.64
CA PHE A 274 -0.66 -24.76 6.83
C PHE A 274 -0.14 -26.08 6.23
N THR A 275 0.95 -26.05 5.44
CA THR A 275 1.56 -27.32 4.95
C THR A 275 1.91 -28.29 6.09
N PRO A 276 2.55 -27.89 7.20
CA PRO A 276 2.81 -28.76 8.35
C PRO A 276 1.62 -28.92 9.31
N ALA A 277 0.47 -28.29 9.07
CA ALA A 277 -0.67 -28.30 9.97
C ALA A 277 -1.44 -29.64 9.92
N PRO A 278 -2.28 -29.93 10.94
CA PRO A 278 -3.20 -31.06 10.92
C PRO A 278 -4.14 -31.02 9.71
N ASP A 279 -4.53 -32.20 9.20
CA ASP A 279 -5.37 -32.32 8.00
C ASP A 279 -6.74 -31.64 8.16
N GLN A 280 -7.28 -31.60 9.37
CA GLN A 280 -8.53 -30.90 9.66
C GLN A 280 -8.39 -29.38 9.39
N GLU A 281 -7.27 -28.75 9.82
CA GLU A 281 -7.00 -27.34 9.58
C GLU A 281 -6.76 -27.08 8.09
N LYS A 282 -6.01 -27.94 7.40
CA LYS A 282 -5.79 -27.86 5.94
C LYS A 282 -7.11 -27.87 5.17
N LYS A 283 -7.98 -28.82 5.49
CA LYS A 283 -9.30 -28.94 4.86
C LYS A 283 -10.15 -27.71 5.09
N GLN A 284 -10.14 -27.18 6.31
CA GLN A 284 -10.88 -25.94 6.64
C GLN A 284 -10.37 -24.76 5.83
N VAL A 285 -9.05 -24.57 5.75
CA VAL A 285 -8.42 -23.51 4.94
C VAL A 285 -8.74 -23.68 3.45
N TYR A 286 -8.70 -24.92 2.95
CA TYR A 286 -9.06 -25.22 1.56
C TYR A 286 -10.49 -24.77 1.23
N GLU A 287 -11.48 -25.14 2.06
CA GLU A 287 -12.88 -24.78 1.81
C GLU A 287 -13.08 -23.26 1.91
N LEU A 288 -12.42 -22.57 2.86
CA LEU A 288 -12.48 -21.12 2.98
C LEU A 288 -11.89 -20.42 1.73
N ILE A 289 -10.71 -20.81 1.29
CA ILE A 289 -10.08 -20.23 0.09
C ILE A 289 -10.87 -20.54 -1.17
N LYS A 290 -11.43 -21.74 -1.28
CA LYS A 290 -12.30 -22.12 -2.41
C LYS A 290 -13.53 -21.22 -2.51
N ASP A 291 -14.11 -20.83 -1.38
CA ASP A 291 -15.28 -19.96 -1.34
C ASP A 291 -14.91 -18.49 -1.68
N ILE A 292 -13.82 -17.97 -1.11
CA ILE A 292 -13.46 -16.55 -1.26
C ILE A 292 -12.62 -16.24 -2.50
N SER A 293 -11.86 -17.20 -3.02
CA SER A 293 -10.96 -17.02 -4.17
C SER A 293 -10.72 -18.32 -4.91
N PRO A 294 -11.69 -18.83 -5.69
CA PRO A 294 -11.59 -20.13 -6.40
C PRO A 294 -10.34 -20.27 -7.27
N ILE A 295 -9.88 -19.17 -7.88
CA ILE A 295 -8.67 -19.16 -8.72
C ILE A 295 -7.40 -19.50 -7.94
N ASN A 296 -7.35 -19.23 -6.64
CA ASN A 296 -6.19 -19.49 -5.79
C ASN A 296 -6.18 -20.92 -5.19
N VAL A 297 -7.26 -21.69 -5.32
CA VAL A 297 -7.35 -23.08 -4.81
C VAL A 297 -6.28 -23.97 -5.39
N VAL A 298 -5.86 -23.74 -6.62
CA VAL A 298 -4.80 -24.52 -7.30
C VAL A 298 -3.47 -24.50 -6.54
N LYS A 299 -3.25 -23.49 -5.69
CA LYS A 299 -2.06 -23.35 -4.85
C LYS A 299 -2.12 -24.20 -3.57
N LEU A 300 -3.29 -24.69 -3.19
CA LEU A 300 -3.57 -25.52 -2.01
C LEU A 300 -3.59 -27.03 -2.34
N LYS A 301 -2.71 -27.45 -3.28
CA LYS A 301 -2.61 -28.89 -3.62
C LYS A 301 -2.26 -29.71 -2.38
N GLY A 302 -3.03 -30.79 -2.14
CA GLY A 302 -2.85 -31.67 -0.99
C GLY A 302 -3.54 -31.22 0.31
N PHE A 303 -4.23 -30.09 0.32
CA PHE A 303 -5.02 -29.66 1.50
C PHE A 303 -6.40 -30.32 1.53
N ASN A 304 -6.91 -30.80 0.42
CA ASN A 304 -8.17 -31.50 0.31
C ASN A 304 -7.91 -33.02 0.21
N THR A 305 -7.19 -33.59 1.19
CA THR A 305 -7.06 -35.06 1.31
C THR A 305 -8.31 -35.64 1.93
N LYS A 306 -8.78 -36.76 1.36
CA LYS A 306 -9.96 -37.51 1.83
C LYS A 306 -9.71 -38.15 3.20
#